data_73f36b207424e2a5a44e4163fd6d60af
#
_entry.id   73f36b207424e2a5a44e4163fd6d60af
#
_cell.length_a   1.000
_cell.length_b   1.000
_cell.length_c   1.000
_cell.angle_alpha   90.00
_cell.angle_beta   90.00
_cell.angle_gamma   90.00
#
_symmetry.space_group_name_H-M   'P 1'
#
loop_
_entity.id
_entity.type
_entity.pdbx_description
1 polymer ?
#
loop_
_entity_poly.entity_id
_entity_poly.type
_entity_poly.pdbx_seq_one_letter_code
_entity_poly.pdbx_strand_id
1 'polypeptide(L)'
;MWKMDQIRKFRKKILAPVTIMFIQHHHAKHSFNMNIPMFLIPLAAVLCTLGAIYVGSVVTELVSYQVRENQLREYSAKIGEFNAALTSVKKMESDLKTLISYGSKEKILENFDTADMGTMDIYQIEKQIQVSMKTVASINEFLRTQKDIYLSTPRGFPIEGRITSLFGSRANPITRRVELHRGIDISAPSGTNVKATADGVVSFSGWNGGGGNTVVIEHGHGFSSCYAHNSANKVNVGQRVKRGETVSYVGATGNATGSHVHYEIWQGGRVINPKQHMEGSHVP
;
A
#
# COMPACT_ATOMS: atom_id res chain seq x y z
N MET A 1 -33.64 3.95 48.74
CA MET A 1 -33.41 2.67 49.47
C MET A 1 -33.41 1.44 48.57
N TRP A 2 -34.27 1.31 47.59
CA TRP A 2 -34.40 0.12 46.71
C TRP A 2 -33.15 -0.16 45.84
N LYS A 3 -32.43 0.82 45.33
CA LYS A 3 -31.20 0.65 44.52
C LYS A 3 -30.01 0.06 45.30
N MET A 4 -29.87 0.36 46.60
CA MET A 4 -28.72 -0.16 47.38
C MET A 4 -28.87 -1.65 47.72
N ASP A 5 -30.09 -2.14 47.87
CA ASP A 5 -30.35 -3.56 48.16
C ASP A 5 -30.11 -4.46 46.92
N GLN A 6 -30.43 -3.96 45.75
CA GLN A 6 -30.11 -4.62 44.46
C GLN A 6 -28.59 -4.72 44.25
N ILE A 7 -27.85 -3.65 44.54
CA ILE A 7 -26.38 -3.63 44.43
C ILE A 7 -25.75 -4.59 45.44
N ARG A 8 -26.30 -4.69 46.63
CA ARG A 8 -25.82 -5.60 47.70
C ARG A 8 -26.07 -7.08 47.33
N LYS A 9 -27.23 -7.40 46.74
CA LYS A 9 -27.55 -8.75 46.21
C LYS A 9 -26.67 -9.13 45.04
N PHE A 10 -26.41 -8.17 44.13
CA PHE A 10 -25.53 -8.36 42.98
C PHE A 10 -24.07 -8.62 43.38
N ARG A 11 -23.54 -7.82 44.33
CA ARG A 11 -22.18 -8.05 44.92
C ARG A 11 -22.06 -9.39 45.59
N LYS A 12 -23.06 -9.87 46.36
CA LYS A 12 -23.04 -11.19 46.98
C LYS A 12 -23.03 -12.33 45.94
N LYS A 13 -23.71 -12.16 44.82
CA LYS A 13 -23.77 -13.15 43.74
C LYS A 13 -22.46 -13.22 42.94
N ILE A 14 -21.80 -12.11 42.71
CA ILE A 14 -20.50 -12.03 41.97
C ILE A 14 -19.33 -12.56 42.84
N LEU A 15 -19.39 -12.35 44.16
CA LEU A 15 -18.34 -12.80 45.09
C LEU A 15 -18.57 -14.23 45.60
N ALA A 16 -19.67 -14.90 45.22
CA ALA A 16 -19.91 -16.29 45.60
C ALA A 16 -18.81 -17.20 45.03
N PRO A 17 -18.15 -18.01 45.85
CA PRO A 17 -17.11 -18.92 45.36
C PRO A 17 -17.76 -20.09 44.58
N VAL A 18 -17.16 -20.42 43.44
CA VAL A 18 -17.42 -21.66 42.71
C VAL A 18 -16.40 -22.68 43.16
N THR A 19 -16.86 -23.81 43.72
CA THR A 19 -15.95 -24.89 44.12
C THR A 19 -15.76 -25.84 42.96
N ILE A 20 -14.55 -25.94 42.44
CA ILE A 20 -14.16 -26.92 41.45
C ILE A 20 -13.56 -28.11 42.21
N MET A 21 -14.20 -29.30 42.04
CA MET A 21 -13.77 -30.55 42.67
C MET A 21 -13.10 -31.43 41.61
N PHE A 22 -11.81 -31.70 41.75
CA PHE A 22 -11.10 -32.65 40.92
C PHE A 22 -11.22 -34.05 41.57
N ILE A 23 -11.98 -34.97 40.93
CA ILE A 23 -12.11 -36.34 41.37
C ILE A 23 -11.21 -37.22 40.51
N GLN A 24 -10.19 -37.81 41.11
CA GLN A 24 -9.29 -38.72 40.42
C GLN A 24 -9.91 -40.11 40.36
N HIS A 25 -10.10 -40.66 39.16
CA HIS A 25 -10.94 -41.84 38.89
C HIS A 25 -10.35 -43.17 39.36
N HIS A 26 -9.09 -43.24 39.81
CA HIS A 26 -8.42 -44.51 40.11
C HIS A 26 -7.92 -44.74 41.54
N HIS A 27 -7.89 -43.79 42.44
CA HIS A 27 -7.67 -44.00 43.88
C HIS A 27 -8.27 -42.85 44.69
N ALA A 28 -9.39 -43.13 45.35
CA ALA A 28 -10.26 -42.16 46.04
C ALA A 28 -9.65 -41.63 47.38
N LYS A 29 -8.39 -41.22 47.46
CA LYS A 29 -7.84 -40.68 48.72
C LYS A 29 -7.44 -39.21 48.69
N HIS A 30 -7.43 -38.54 47.52
CA HIS A 30 -7.12 -37.09 47.48
C HIS A 30 -8.05 -36.39 46.51
N SER A 31 -9.17 -35.81 47.01
CA SER A 31 -9.93 -34.80 46.28
C SER A 31 -9.32 -33.44 46.56
N PHE A 32 -8.93 -32.70 45.52
CA PHE A 32 -8.46 -31.33 45.64
C PHE A 32 -9.66 -30.40 45.36
N ASN A 33 -10.04 -29.60 46.37
CA ASN A 33 -11.10 -28.62 46.27
C ASN A 33 -10.50 -27.24 46.14
N MET A 34 -10.79 -26.53 45.04
CA MET A 34 -10.36 -25.15 44.83
C MET A 34 -11.57 -24.23 44.77
N ASN A 35 -11.61 -23.23 45.66
CA ASN A 35 -12.66 -22.23 45.70
C ASN A 35 -12.23 -21.03 44.89
N ILE A 36 -12.87 -20.81 43.73
CA ILE A 36 -12.56 -19.70 42.84
C ILE A 36 -13.72 -18.69 42.91
N PRO A 37 -13.46 -17.40 43.21
CA PRO A 37 -14.51 -16.38 43.14
C PRO A 37 -15.11 -16.32 41.72
N MET A 38 -16.43 -16.29 41.63
CA MET A 38 -17.15 -16.38 40.34
C MET A 38 -16.74 -15.31 39.32
N PHE A 39 -16.29 -14.13 39.77
CA PHE A 39 -15.86 -13.07 38.90
C PHE A 39 -14.51 -13.35 38.17
N LEU A 40 -13.70 -14.28 38.71
CA LEU A 40 -12.42 -14.66 38.08
C LEU A 40 -12.61 -15.45 36.78
N ILE A 41 -13.73 -16.16 36.63
CA ILE A 41 -13.99 -16.94 35.42
C ILE A 41 -14.19 -16.05 34.19
N PRO A 42 -15.09 -15.06 34.19
CA PRO A 42 -15.22 -14.15 33.06
C PRO A 42 -13.97 -13.26 32.89
N LEU A 43 -13.29 -12.87 33.96
CA LEU A 43 -12.03 -12.13 33.87
C LEU A 43 -10.94 -12.95 33.15
N ALA A 44 -10.78 -14.22 33.51
CA ALA A 44 -9.84 -15.12 32.83
C ALA A 44 -10.21 -15.31 31.35
N ALA A 45 -11.50 -15.45 31.01
CA ALA A 45 -11.96 -15.54 29.64
C ALA A 45 -11.62 -14.27 28.84
N VAL A 46 -11.81 -13.09 29.40
CA VAL A 46 -11.43 -11.80 28.76
C VAL A 46 -9.93 -11.70 28.58
N LEU A 47 -9.13 -12.10 29.57
CA LEU A 47 -7.68 -12.09 29.46
C LEU A 47 -7.17 -13.07 28.39
N CYS A 48 -7.77 -14.27 28.32
CA CYS A 48 -7.45 -15.23 27.26
C CYS A 48 -7.80 -14.73 25.86
N THR A 49 -8.96 -14.06 25.68
CA THR A 49 -9.34 -13.49 24.38
C THR A 49 -8.43 -12.33 23.97
N LEU A 50 -8.07 -11.46 24.91
CA LEU A 50 -7.11 -10.39 24.67
C LEU A 50 -5.72 -10.95 24.33
N GLY A 51 -5.28 -11.98 25.04
CA GLY A 51 -4.03 -12.70 24.74
C GLY A 51 -4.03 -13.32 23.33
N ALA A 52 -5.13 -13.97 22.94
CA ALA A 52 -5.27 -14.55 21.60
C ALA A 52 -5.24 -13.48 20.49
N ILE A 53 -5.91 -12.33 20.70
CA ILE A 53 -5.88 -11.20 19.76
C ILE A 53 -4.46 -10.64 19.65
N TYR A 54 -3.77 -10.47 20.78
CA TYR A 54 -2.38 -10.00 20.79
C TYR A 54 -1.44 -10.94 20.05
N VAL A 55 -1.51 -12.25 20.33
CA VAL A 55 -0.71 -13.25 19.61
C VAL A 55 -1.03 -13.25 18.12
N GLY A 56 -2.32 -13.17 17.75
CA GLY A 56 -2.74 -13.06 16.35
C GLY A 56 -2.14 -11.83 15.65
N SER A 57 -2.10 -10.67 16.31
CA SER A 57 -1.51 -9.45 15.74
C SER A 57 0.01 -9.58 15.55
N VAL A 58 0.72 -10.18 16.51
CA VAL A 58 2.16 -10.42 16.40
C VAL A 58 2.49 -11.42 15.29
N VAL A 59 1.70 -12.49 15.14
CA VAL A 59 1.89 -13.46 14.05
C VAL A 59 1.68 -12.82 12.68
N THR A 60 0.64 -12.00 12.51
CA THR A 60 0.40 -11.30 11.24
C THR A 60 1.53 -10.32 10.91
N GLU A 61 2.09 -9.65 11.91
CA GLU A 61 3.22 -8.73 11.73
C GLU A 61 4.50 -9.49 11.32
N LEU A 62 4.80 -10.62 11.99
CA LEU A 62 5.92 -11.49 11.63
C LEU A 62 5.82 -12.05 10.21
N VAL A 63 4.63 -12.53 9.82
CA VAL A 63 4.39 -13.03 8.45
C VAL A 63 4.59 -11.90 7.44
N SER A 64 4.06 -10.71 7.70
CA SER A 64 4.23 -9.55 6.81
C SER A 64 5.70 -9.10 6.69
N TYR A 65 6.48 -9.26 7.77
CA TYR A 65 7.92 -9.00 7.77
C TYR A 65 8.67 -10.01 6.89
N GLN A 66 8.40 -11.31 7.05
CA GLN A 66 9.02 -12.35 6.22
C GLN A 66 8.70 -12.20 4.73
N VAL A 67 7.44 -11.87 4.39
CA VAL A 67 7.05 -11.61 3.00
C VAL A 67 7.86 -10.44 2.42
N ARG A 68 8.01 -9.34 3.18
CA ARG A 68 8.82 -8.18 2.76
C ARG A 68 10.30 -8.52 2.61
N GLU A 69 10.86 -9.30 3.53
CA GLU A 69 12.26 -9.73 3.45
C GLU A 69 12.52 -10.60 2.21
N ASN A 70 11.61 -11.54 1.91
CA ASN A 70 11.73 -12.37 0.72
C ASN A 70 11.61 -11.54 -0.57
N GLN A 71 10.72 -10.54 -0.62
CA GLN A 71 10.63 -9.61 -1.74
C GLN A 71 11.93 -8.80 -1.90
N LEU A 72 12.50 -8.29 -0.81
CA LEU A 72 13.79 -7.58 -0.86
C LEU A 72 14.93 -8.46 -1.37
N ARG A 73 14.98 -9.73 -0.96
CA ARG A 73 15.96 -10.70 -1.47
C ARG A 73 15.77 -10.95 -2.97
N GLU A 74 14.54 -11.11 -3.42
CA GLU A 74 14.24 -11.26 -4.85
C GLU A 74 14.64 -10.01 -5.64
N TYR A 75 14.35 -8.80 -5.14
CA TYR A 75 14.79 -7.56 -5.78
C TYR A 75 16.31 -7.41 -5.79
N SER A 76 17.00 -7.77 -4.70
CA SER A 76 18.48 -7.71 -4.66
C SER A 76 19.13 -8.69 -5.64
N ALA A 77 18.56 -9.88 -5.81
CA ALA A 77 19.02 -10.83 -6.81
C ALA A 77 18.84 -10.29 -8.24
N LYS A 78 17.66 -9.72 -8.56
CA LYS A 78 17.39 -9.10 -9.86
C LYS A 78 18.29 -7.90 -10.15
N ILE A 79 18.60 -7.09 -9.12
CA ILE A 79 19.58 -5.99 -9.24
C ILE A 79 20.99 -6.55 -9.50
N GLY A 80 21.35 -7.66 -8.87
CA GLY A 80 22.62 -8.35 -9.13
C GLY A 80 22.73 -8.81 -10.58
N GLU A 81 21.71 -9.47 -11.10
CA GLU A 81 21.62 -9.89 -12.51
C GLU A 81 21.67 -8.69 -13.48
N PHE A 82 20.96 -7.61 -13.15
CA PHE A 82 20.98 -6.38 -13.93
C PHE A 82 22.38 -5.74 -13.99
N ASN A 83 23.08 -5.66 -12.85
CA ASN A 83 24.44 -5.12 -12.80
C ASN A 83 25.43 -6.00 -13.57
N ALA A 84 25.27 -7.33 -13.54
CA ALA A 84 26.06 -8.26 -14.33
C ALA A 84 25.81 -8.06 -15.84
N ALA A 85 24.55 -7.92 -16.24
CA ALA A 85 24.18 -7.61 -17.63
C ALA A 85 24.71 -6.24 -18.10
N LEU A 86 24.61 -5.20 -17.25
CA LEU A 86 25.20 -3.88 -17.53
C LEU A 86 26.72 -3.94 -17.71
N THR A 87 27.39 -4.73 -16.90
CA THR A 87 28.84 -4.92 -17.00
C THR A 87 29.24 -5.60 -18.31
N SER A 88 28.45 -6.62 -18.72
CA SER A 88 28.67 -7.29 -20.00
C SER A 88 28.41 -6.39 -21.21
N VAL A 89 27.37 -5.56 -21.17
CA VAL A 89 27.06 -4.55 -22.20
C VAL A 89 28.17 -3.48 -22.29
N LYS A 90 28.65 -2.97 -21.15
CA LYS A 90 29.79 -2.03 -21.13
C LYS A 90 31.06 -2.64 -21.68
N LYS A 91 31.33 -3.92 -21.40
CA LYS A 91 32.45 -4.64 -21.97
C LYS A 91 32.30 -4.76 -23.49
N MET A 92 31.11 -5.18 -23.98
CA MET A 92 30.84 -5.24 -25.43
C MET A 92 30.95 -3.86 -26.10
N GLU A 93 30.49 -2.80 -25.46
CA GLU A 93 30.64 -1.41 -25.97
C GLU A 93 32.15 -1.03 -26.07
N SER A 94 32.94 -1.39 -25.05
CA SER A 94 34.37 -1.16 -25.05
C SER A 94 35.06 -1.95 -26.15
N ASP A 95 34.70 -3.25 -26.32
CA ASP A 95 35.26 -4.12 -27.35
C ASP A 95 34.88 -3.63 -28.75
N LEU A 96 33.62 -3.17 -28.94
CA LEU A 96 33.16 -2.58 -30.20
C LEU A 96 33.88 -1.27 -30.52
N LYS A 97 34.09 -0.37 -29.53
CA LYS A 97 34.87 0.86 -29.68
C LYS A 97 36.31 0.55 -30.07
N THR A 98 36.90 -0.47 -29.49
CA THR A 98 38.23 -0.96 -29.79
C THR A 98 38.32 -1.47 -31.25
N LEU A 99 37.33 -2.27 -31.68
CA LEU A 99 37.23 -2.76 -33.08
C LEU A 99 36.99 -1.61 -34.06
N ILE A 100 36.19 -0.62 -33.73
CA ILE A 100 35.97 0.57 -34.57
C ILE A 100 37.23 1.45 -34.63
N SER A 101 38.01 1.52 -33.54
CA SER A 101 39.24 2.33 -33.48
C SER A 101 40.41 1.71 -34.31
N TYR A 102 40.36 0.41 -34.58
CA TYR A 102 41.37 -0.27 -35.42
C TYR A 102 41.21 -0.04 -36.92
N GLY A 103 40.24 0.79 -37.33
CA GLY A 103 40.17 1.32 -38.68
C GLY A 103 39.36 0.47 -39.67
N SER A 104 39.19 1.00 -40.87
CA SER A 104 38.31 0.54 -41.91
C SER A 104 38.30 -0.98 -42.11
N LYS A 105 37.17 -1.49 -42.60
CA LYS A 105 36.91 -2.90 -42.89
C LYS A 105 38.07 -3.66 -43.58
N GLU A 106 38.89 -2.95 -44.33
CA GLU A 106 40.07 -3.46 -45.05
C GLU A 106 41.24 -3.78 -44.10
N LYS A 107 41.52 -2.93 -43.06
CA LYS A 107 42.58 -3.25 -42.08
C LYS A 107 42.20 -4.36 -41.11
N ILE A 108 40.91 -4.57 -40.89
CA ILE A 108 40.41 -5.70 -40.07
C ILE A 108 40.64 -7.02 -40.84
N LEU A 109 40.44 -7.03 -42.16
CA LEU A 109 40.62 -8.21 -42.98
C LEU A 109 42.09 -8.55 -43.25
N GLU A 110 43.01 -7.56 -43.31
CA GLU A 110 44.45 -7.77 -43.47
C GLU A 110 45.16 -8.30 -42.21
N ASN A 111 44.66 -8.00 -41.03
CA ASN A 111 45.23 -8.46 -39.75
C ASN A 111 44.58 -9.75 -39.20
N PHE A 112 43.65 -10.34 -39.92
CA PHE A 112 43.14 -11.67 -39.63
C PHE A 112 44.10 -12.71 -40.21
N ASP A 113 45.26 -12.87 -39.57
CA ASP A 113 46.09 -14.05 -39.80
C ASP A 113 45.30 -15.26 -39.28
N THR A 114 44.88 -16.12 -40.23
CA THR A 114 43.97 -17.25 -40.03
C THR A 114 44.55 -18.39 -39.18
N ALA A 115 45.70 -18.16 -38.53
CA ALA A 115 46.42 -19.21 -37.81
C ALA A 115 46.10 -19.34 -36.31
N ASP A 116 45.43 -18.37 -35.69
CA ASP A 116 45.23 -18.35 -34.21
C ASP A 116 43.80 -18.06 -33.76
N MET A 117 42.81 -18.18 -34.63
CA MET A 117 41.43 -18.27 -34.24
C MET A 117 41.10 -19.71 -33.90
N GLY A 118 41.42 -20.10 -32.67
CA GLY A 118 40.74 -21.20 -32.04
C GLY A 118 39.23 -20.99 -32.27
N THR A 119 38.58 -21.95 -32.90
CA THR A 119 37.19 -21.96 -33.35
C THR A 119 36.27 -21.28 -32.37
N MET A 120 36.15 -19.96 -32.46
CA MET A 120 35.09 -19.21 -31.75
C MET A 120 33.82 -19.60 -32.49
N ASP A 121 33.13 -20.57 -31.96
CA ASP A 121 31.92 -21.14 -32.55
C ASP A 121 30.89 -20.01 -32.71
N ILE A 122 30.73 -19.53 -33.95
CA ILE A 122 29.76 -18.50 -34.33
C ILE A 122 28.39 -18.83 -33.72
N TYR A 123 28.06 -20.11 -33.64
CA TYR A 123 26.83 -20.59 -32.98
C TYR A 123 26.78 -20.23 -31.48
N GLN A 124 27.89 -20.30 -30.76
CA GLN A 124 27.97 -19.91 -29.34
C GLN A 124 27.76 -18.40 -29.17
N ILE A 125 28.35 -17.59 -30.06
CA ILE A 125 28.19 -16.14 -30.09
C ILE A 125 26.73 -15.78 -30.37
N GLU A 126 26.13 -16.39 -31.40
CA GLU A 126 24.72 -16.16 -31.74
C GLU A 126 23.78 -16.56 -30.59
N LYS A 127 24.00 -17.70 -29.96
CA LYS A 127 23.27 -18.16 -28.79
C LYS A 127 23.40 -17.17 -27.62
N GLN A 128 24.59 -16.64 -27.38
CA GLN A 128 24.85 -15.69 -26.30
C GLN A 128 24.18 -14.34 -26.57
N ILE A 129 24.17 -13.86 -27.81
CA ILE A 129 23.41 -12.68 -28.24
C ILE A 129 21.91 -12.89 -28.01
N GLN A 130 21.35 -14.03 -28.40
CA GLN A 130 19.94 -14.34 -28.22
C GLN A 130 19.54 -14.36 -26.71
N VAL A 131 20.38 -14.94 -25.87
CA VAL A 131 20.16 -14.94 -24.40
C VAL A 131 20.21 -13.51 -23.85
N SER A 132 21.21 -12.72 -24.26
CA SER A 132 21.34 -11.33 -23.84
C SER A 132 20.16 -10.47 -24.28
N MET A 133 19.67 -10.63 -25.50
CA MET A 133 18.51 -9.93 -26.02
C MET A 133 17.23 -10.28 -25.21
N LYS A 134 17.02 -11.56 -24.88
CA LYS A 134 15.90 -11.99 -24.02
C LYS A 134 15.98 -11.35 -22.63
N THR A 135 17.18 -11.32 -22.04
CA THR A 135 17.41 -10.71 -20.72
C THR A 135 17.11 -9.20 -20.75
N VAL A 136 17.58 -8.48 -21.76
CA VAL A 136 17.29 -7.04 -21.94
C VAL A 136 15.79 -6.81 -22.14
N ALA A 137 15.11 -7.65 -22.92
CA ALA A 137 13.66 -7.55 -23.11
C ALA A 137 12.90 -7.74 -21.79
N SER A 138 13.26 -8.76 -20.99
CA SER A 138 12.64 -9.02 -19.68
C SER A 138 12.89 -7.90 -18.67
N ILE A 139 14.07 -7.31 -18.66
CA ILE A 139 14.40 -6.15 -17.82
C ILE A 139 13.58 -4.93 -18.24
N ASN A 140 13.46 -4.65 -19.53
CA ASN A 140 12.64 -3.56 -20.02
C ASN A 140 11.16 -3.72 -19.65
N GLU A 141 10.61 -4.92 -19.79
CA GLU A 141 9.25 -5.27 -19.36
C GLU A 141 9.06 -5.03 -17.84
N PHE A 142 10.00 -5.52 -17.04
CA PHE A 142 9.98 -5.30 -15.59
C PHE A 142 10.01 -3.80 -15.25
N LEU A 143 10.91 -3.03 -15.84
CA LEU A 143 11.02 -1.59 -15.60
C LEU A 143 9.77 -0.84 -16.03
N ARG A 144 9.15 -1.22 -17.15
CA ARG A 144 7.87 -0.66 -17.60
C ARG A 144 6.77 -0.95 -16.60
N THR A 145 6.66 -2.19 -16.13
CA THR A 145 5.67 -2.60 -15.12
C THR A 145 5.86 -1.85 -13.81
N GLN A 146 7.10 -1.75 -13.32
CA GLN A 146 7.41 -1.00 -12.09
C GLN A 146 7.08 0.50 -12.24
N LYS A 147 7.40 1.08 -13.38
CA LYS A 147 7.04 2.47 -13.69
C LYS A 147 5.53 2.67 -13.72
N ASP A 148 4.80 1.75 -14.33
CA ASP A 148 3.33 1.81 -14.42
C ASP A 148 2.69 1.72 -13.03
N ILE A 149 3.11 0.76 -12.20
CA ILE A 149 2.69 0.66 -10.79
C ILE A 149 3.01 1.95 -10.02
N TYR A 150 4.21 2.49 -10.19
CA TYR A 150 4.61 3.73 -9.52
C TYR A 150 3.75 4.92 -9.93
N LEU A 151 3.45 5.08 -11.21
CA LEU A 151 2.63 6.17 -11.73
C LEU A 151 1.17 6.02 -11.33
N SER A 152 0.67 4.80 -11.24
CA SER A 152 -0.71 4.45 -10.88
C SER A 152 -0.98 4.46 -9.38
N THR A 153 0.06 4.42 -8.53
CA THR A 153 -0.11 4.45 -7.07
C THR A 153 -0.30 5.89 -6.59
N PRO A 154 -1.44 6.24 -5.93
CA PRO A 154 -1.66 7.57 -5.36
C PRO A 154 -0.56 7.93 -4.36
N ARG A 155 0.04 9.13 -4.50
CA ARG A 155 1.12 9.64 -3.63
C ARG A 155 1.07 11.14 -3.49
N GLY A 156 1.48 11.63 -2.31
CA GLY A 156 1.54 13.04 -2.00
C GLY A 156 0.18 13.66 -1.71
N PHE A 157 0.17 14.96 -1.57
CA PHE A 157 -1.01 15.75 -1.22
C PHE A 157 -1.73 16.22 -2.48
N PRO A 158 -3.10 16.11 -2.55
CA PRO A 158 -3.86 16.66 -3.65
C PRO A 158 -3.85 18.18 -3.69
N ILE A 159 -3.67 18.82 -2.52
CA ILE A 159 -3.55 20.28 -2.35
C ILE A 159 -2.53 20.62 -1.27
N GLU A 160 -1.99 21.82 -1.33
CA GLU A 160 -1.28 22.44 -0.20
C GLU A 160 -2.31 23.01 0.78
N GLY A 161 -2.36 22.49 2.01
CA GLY A 161 -3.35 22.88 3.00
C GLY A 161 -3.17 22.18 4.34
N ARG A 162 -4.06 22.49 5.28
CA ARG A 162 -4.03 21.92 6.62
C ARG A 162 -5.03 20.75 6.69
N ILE A 163 -4.60 19.57 7.14
CA ILE A 163 -5.51 18.47 7.45
C ILE A 163 -6.40 18.89 8.63
N THR A 164 -7.70 18.91 8.42
CA THR A 164 -8.72 19.29 9.41
C THR A 164 -9.47 18.10 9.95
N SER A 165 -9.51 16.98 9.20
CA SER A 165 -10.12 15.74 9.67
C SER A 165 -9.39 14.53 9.11
N LEU A 166 -9.18 13.53 9.96
CA LEU A 166 -8.51 12.28 9.60
C LEU A 166 -9.51 11.22 9.19
N PHE A 167 -9.01 10.21 8.47
CA PHE A 167 -9.71 8.97 8.17
C PHE A 167 -10.04 8.20 9.46
N GLY A 168 -11.22 7.60 9.53
CA GLY A 168 -11.63 6.73 10.64
C GLY A 168 -12.97 7.11 11.26
N SER A 169 -13.36 6.41 12.32
CA SER A 169 -14.61 6.64 13.01
C SER A 169 -14.58 7.95 13.80
N ARG A 170 -15.53 8.83 13.51
CA ARG A 170 -15.68 10.11 14.21
C ARG A 170 -17.15 10.52 14.32
N ALA A 171 -17.46 11.45 15.23
CA ALA A 171 -18.77 12.10 15.22
C ALA A 171 -18.88 12.98 13.95
N ASN A 172 -19.91 12.77 13.16
CA ASN A 172 -20.22 13.62 12.01
C ASN A 172 -20.52 15.03 12.49
N PRO A 173 -19.88 16.07 11.95
CA PRO A 173 -20.05 17.45 12.40
C PRO A 173 -21.48 17.99 12.18
N ILE A 174 -22.23 17.41 11.22
CA ILE A 174 -23.60 17.83 10.88
C ILE A 174 -24.63 17.02 11.66
N THR A 175 -24.55 15.67 11.59
CA THR A 175 -25.55 14.77 12.17
C THR A 175 -25.28 14.38 13.62
N ARG A 176 -24.08 14.62 14.13
CA ARG A 176 -23.59 14.22 15.47
C ARG A 176 -23.54 12.70 15.71
N ARG A 177 -23.83 11.89 14.71
CA ARG A 177 -23.75 10.43 14.79
C ARG A 177 -22.33 9.97 14.54
N VAL A 178 -21.93 8.86 15.19
CA VAL A 178 -20.64 8.21 14.90
C VAL A 178 -20.74 7.53 13.55
N GLU A 179 -19.86 7.91 12.62
CA GLU A 179 -19.76 7.34 11.28
C GLU A 179 -18.29 7.20 10.85
N LEU A 180 -18.06 6.35 9.88
CA LEU A 180 -16.74 6.20 9.28
C LEU A 180 -16.48 7.34 8.30
N HIS A 181 -15.51 8.20 8.61
CA HIS A 181 -14.95 9.15 7.66
C HIS A 181 -14.05 8.42 6.67
N ARG A 182 -14.49 8.31 5.42
CA ARG A 182 -13.84 7.48 4.40
C ARG A 182 -12.58 8.09 3.79
N GLY A 183 -12.26 9.33 4.13
CA GLY A 183 -11.13 10.06 3.57
C GLY A 183 -10.45 10.93 4.60
N ILE A 184 -9.75 11.91 4.12
CA ILE A 184 -9.22 13.02 4.91
C ILE A 184 -9.75 14.33 4.34
N ASP A 185 -9.98 15.30 5.23
CA ASP A 185 -10.38 16.64 4.85
C ASP A 185 -9.17 17.57 4.94
N ILE A 186 -8.86 18.27 3.85
CA ILE A 186 -7.74 19.19 3.75
C ILE A 186 -8.30 20.58 3.44
N SER A 187 -8.17 21.51 4.38
CA SER A 187 -8.66 22.88 4.25
C SER A 187 -7.69 23.73 3.45
N ALA A 188 -8.23 24.47 2.48
CA ALA A 188 -7.54 25.49 1.71
C ALA A 188 -8.55 26.54 1.21
N PRO A 189 -8.11 27.73 0.74
CA PRO A 189 -8.98 28.73 0.14
C PRO A 189 -9.79 28.16 -1.04
N SER A 190 -11.06 28.58 -1.17
CA SER A 190 -11.88 28.21 -2.32
C SER A 190 -11.20 28.66 -3.63
N GLY A 191 -11.23 27.80 -4.66
CA GLY A 191 -10.54 28.04 -5.93
C GLY A 191 -9.08 27.55 -5.98
N THR A 192 -8.52 27.05 -4.86
CA THR A 192 -7.19 26.40 -4.87
C THR A 192 -7.22 25.17 -5.80
N ASN A 193 -6.16 24.99 -6.58
CA ASN A 193 -6.04 23.87 -7.52
C ASN A 193 -5.97 22.53 -6.76
N VAL A 194 -6.84 21.60 -7.11
CA VAL A 194 -6.81 20.20 -6.67
C VAL A 194 -6.11 19.36 -7.74
N LYS A 195 -5.03 18.70 -7.37
CA LYS A 195 -4.17 17.93 -8.27
C LYS A 195 -4.43 16.43 -8.15
N ALA A 196 -4.39 15.72 -9.27
CA ALA A 196 -4.40 14.25 -9.30
C ALA A 196 -3.17 13.70 -8.56
N THR A 197 -3.36 12.72 -7.67
CA THR A 197 -2.29 12.11 -6.87
C THR A 197 -1.60 10.94 -7.56
N ALA A 198 -2.13 10.46 -8.69
CA ALA A 198 -1.53 9.47 -9.58
C ALA A 198 -2.00 9.68 -11.03
N ASP A 199 -1.33 9.02 -11.98
CA ASP A 199 -1.80 8.95 -13.37
C ASP A 199 -3.07 8.11 -13.44
N GLY A 200 -3.99 8.42 -14.34
CA GLY A 200 -5.24 7.64 -14.47
C GLY A 200 -6.20 8.16 -15.50
N VAL A 201 -7.42 7.61 -15.42
CA VAL A 201 -8.57 8.01 -16.26
C VAL A 201 -9.71 8.44 -15.37
N VAL A 202 -10.32 9.57 -15.66
CA VAL A 202 -11.48 10.09 -14.92
C VAL A 202 -12.67 9.15 -15.15
N SER A 203 -13.14 8.51 -14.08
CA SER A 203 -14.32 7.63 -14.12
C SER A 203 -15.62 8.36 -13.77
N PHE A 204 -15.50 9.45 -13.00
CA PHE A 204 -16.64 10.31 -12.66
C PHE A 204 -16.20 11.77 -12.54
N SER A 205 -17.05 12.68 -13.05
CA SER A 205 -16.91 14.13 -12.88
C SER A 205 -18.29 14.76 -12.90
N GLY A 206 -18.78 15.21 -11.75
CA GLY A 206 -20.13 15.77 -11.64
C GLY A 206 -20.60 15.92 -10.20
N TRP A 207 -21.91 16.14 -10.03
CA TRP A 207 -22.55 16.25 -8.72
C TRP A 207 -22.82 14.87 -8.12
N ASN A 208 -22.33 14.63 -6.90
CA ASN A 208 -22.45 13.36 -6.16
C ASN A 208 -23.11 13.60 -4.78
N GLY A 209 -24.37 13.99 -4.77
CA GLY A 209 -25.16 14.15 -3.54
C GLY A 209 -24.42 14.92 -2.44
N GLY A 210 -24.20 14.28 -1.30
CA GLY A 210 -23.49 14.87 -0.16
C GLY A 210 -22.03 15.25 -0.44
N GLY A 211 -21.38 14.64 -1.41
CA GLY A 211 -20.02 14.98 -1.85
C GLY A 211 -19.95 16.26 -2.71
N GLY A 212 -21.11 16.79 -3.15
CA GLY A 212 -21.13 17.96 -4.03
C GLY A 212 -20.47 17.68 -5.37
N ASN A 213 -19.80 18.67 -5.95
CA ASN A 213 -18.99 18.46 -7.14
C ASN A 213 -17.82 17.54 -6.81
N THR A 214 -17.75 16.42 -7.48
CA THR A 214 -16.81 15.32 -7.18
C THR A 214 -16.11 14.88 -8.47
N VAL A 215 -14.82 14.56 -8.36
CA VAL A 215 -14.03 13.89 -9.39
C VAL A 215 -13.55 12.56 -8.83
N VAL A 216 -13.69 11.48 -9.61
CA VAL A 216 -13.12 10.16 -9.32
C VAL A 216 -12.20 9.76 -10.45
N ILE A 217 -11.02 9.26 -10.12
CA ILE A 217 -10.00 8.85 -11.08
C ILE A 217 -9.61 7.41 -10.81
N GLU A 218 -9.67 6.56 -11.84
CA GLU A 218 -9.17 5.20 -11.83
C GLU A 218 -7.71 5.19 -12.27
N HIS A 219 -6.83 4.65 -11.43
CA HIS A 219 -5.40 4.68 -11.64
C HIS A 219 -4.80 3.36 -12.19
N GLY A 220 -5.60 2.30 -12.24
CA GLY A 220 -5.11 0.95 -12.50
C GLY A 220 -4.59 0.26 -11.22
N HIS A 221 -4.15 -0.99 -11.36
CA HIS A 221 -3.65 -1.81 -10.24
C HIS A 221 -4.56 -1.84 -9.00
N GLY A 222 -5.88 -1.64 -9.22
CA GLY A 222 -6.90 -1.61 -8.18
C GLY A 222 -6.97 -0.31 -7.40
N PHE A 223 -6.22 0.74 -7.76
CA PHE A 223 -6.29 2.04 -7.11
C PHE A 223 -7.28 2.99 -7.80
N SER A 224 -8.04 3.73 -6.99
CA SER A 224 -8.77 4.91 -7.42
C SER A 224 -8.70 6.01 -6.35
N SER A 225 -8.90 7.25 -6.77
CA SER A 225 -8.96 8.42 -5.87
C SER A 225 -10.22 9.23 -6.11
N CYS A 226 -10.74 9.83 -5.02
CA CYS A 226 -11.93 10.67 -5.04
C CYS A 226 -11.60 12.04 -4.44
N TYR A 227 -12.06 13.10 -5.10
CA TYR A 227 -11.89 14.50 -4.72
C TYR A 227 -13.29 15.14 -4.69
N ALA A 228 -13.81 15.40 -3.48
CA ALA A 228 -15.16 15.92 -3.30
C ALA A 228 -15.18 17.33 -2.70
N HIS A 229 -16.36 17.92 -2.63
CA HIS A 229 -16.68 19.29 -2.20
C HIS A 229 -16.08 20.38 -3.10
N ASN A 230 -15.72 20.05 -4.35
CA ASN A 230 -15.11 20.97 -5.29
C ASN A 230 -16.05 22.15 -5.60
N SER A 231 -15.50 23.36 -5.84
CA SER A 231 -16.26 24.49 -6.38
C SER A 231 -16.59 24.27 -7.85
N ALA A 232 -15.65 23.68 -8.59
CA ALA A 232 -15.85 23.27 -10.00
C ALA A 232 -14.91 22.13 -10.36
N ASN A 233 -15.35 21.22 -11.23
CA ASN A 233 -14.53 20.20 -11.84
C ASN A 233 -13.92 20.73 -13.15
N LYS A 234 -12.63 20.45 -13.39
CA LYS A 234 -11.90 20.90 -14.58
C LYS A 234 -11.80 19.82 -15.66
N VAL A 235 -12.07 18.56 -15.29
CA VAL A 235 -11.90 17.39 -16.15
C VAL A 235 -13.23 16.71 -16.45
N ASN A 236 -13.28 15.97 -17.56
CA ASN A 236 -14.45 15.22 -18.00
C ASN A 236 -14.23 13.71 -17.86
N VAL A 237 -15.33 12.95 -17.77
CA VAL A 237 -15.29 11.48 -17.75
C VAL A 237 -14.61 10.96 -19.02
N GLY A 238 -13.73 9.98 -18.87
CA GLY A 238 -12.90 9.40 -19.92
C GLY A 238 -11.60 10.15 -20.21
N GLN A 239 -11.39 11.34 -19.63
CA GLN A 239 -10.15 12.10 -19.79
C GLN A 239 -9.01 11.40 -19.07
N ARG A 240 -7.83 11.27 -19.74
CA ARG A 240 -6.58 10.85 -19.12
C ARG A 240 -5.95 12.01 -18.39
N VAL A 241 -5.50 11.78 -17.18
CA VAL A 241 -4.80 12.77 -16.34
C VAL A 241 -3.49 12.20 -15.84
N LYS A 242 -2.52 13.09 -15.60
CA LYS A 242 -1.24 12.75 -15.00
C LYS A 242 -1.19 13.22 -13.56
N ARG A 243 -0.37 12.56 -12.74
CA ARG A 243 -0.06 13.02 -11.39
C ARG A 243 0.38 14.49 -11.42
N GLY A 244 -0.17 15.31 -10.52
CA GLY A 244 0.10 16.74 -10.45
C GLY A 244 -0.76 17.60 -11.36
N GLU A 245 -1.54 17.01 -12.28
CA GLU A 245 -2.47 17.74 -13.14
C GLU A 245 -3.65 18.25 -12.32
N THR A 246 -4.07 19.50 -12.56
CA THR A 246 -5.24 20.08 -11.88
C THR A 246 -6.53 19.47 -12.43
N VAL A 247 -7.30 18.83 -11.56
CA VAL A 247 -8.55 18.11 -11.90
C VAL A 247 -9.80 18.82 -11.41
N SER A 248 -9.67 19.65 -10.37
CA SER A 248 -10.79 20.44 -9.84
C SER A 248 -10.26 21.62 -9.02
N TYR A 249 -11.16 22.38 -8.41
CA TYR A 249 -10.86 23.50 -7.54
C TYR A 249 -11.54 23.31 -6.19
N VAL A 250 -10.82 23.61 -5.10
CA VAL A 250 -11.34 23.56 -3.73
C VAL A 250 -12.64 24.37 -3.62
N GLY A 251 -13.62 23.84 -2.91
CA GLY A 251 -14.89 24.49 -2.66
C GLY A 251 -15.51 24.11 -1.33
N ALA A 252 -16.81 24.29 -1.25
CA ALA A 252 -17.66 23.92 -0.11
C ALA A 252 -19.02 23.41 -0.58
N THR A 253 -19.05 22.68 -1.71
CA THR A 253 -20.31 22.16 -2.28
C THR A 253 -20.74 20.87 -1.58
N GLY A 254 -22.05 20.54 -1.63
CA GLY A 254 -22.60 19.39 -0.93
C GLY A 254 -22.64 19.59 0.59
N ASN A 255 -22.39 18.52 1.35
CA ASN A 255 -22.42 18.51 2.83
C ASN A 255 -21.10 18.97 3.43
N ALA A 256 -20.66 20.18 3.14
CA ALA A 256 -19.42 20.77 3.65
C ALA A 256 -19.70 21.86 4.70
N THR A 257 -18.89 21.91 5.75
CA THR A 257 -18.97 22.94 6.80
C THR A 257 -18.08 24.16 6.53
N GLY A 258 -17.24 24.08 5.53
CA GLY A 258 -16.30 25.13 5.12
C GLY A 258 -15.51 24.73 3.90
N SER A 259 -14.62 25.61 3.41
CA SER A 259 -13.82 25.35 2.21
C SER A 259 -12.73 24.32 2.47
N HIS A 260 -12.84 23.15 1.83
CA HIS A 260 -11.88 22.06 1.92
C HIS A 260 -12.04 21.10 0.73
N VAL A 261 -11.07 20.21 0.54
CA VAL A 261 -11.23 19.01 -0.28
C VAL A 261 -11.37 17.79 0.62
N HIS A 262 -12.39 16.97 0.38
CA HIS A 262 -12.49 15.64 0.94
C HIS A 262 -11.80 14.67 -0.02
N TYR A 263 -10.76 13.99 0.44
CA TYR A 263 -9.90 13.13 -0.36
C TYR A 263 -9.93 11.70 0.12
N GLU A 264 -10.30 10.77 -0.79
CA GLU A 264 -10.31 9.34 -0.53
C GLU A 264 -9.34 8.61 -1.45
N ILE A 265 -8.76 7.52 -0.95
CA ILE A 265 -8.06 6.50 -1.75
C ILE A 265 -8.77 5.17 -1.58
N TRP A 266 -8.97 4.49 -2.68
CA TRP A 266 -9.54 3.16 -2.73
C TRP A 266 -8.52 2.20 -3.29
N GLN A 267 -8.47 0.98 -2.72
CA GLN A 267 -7.63 -0.12 -3.19
C GLN A 267 -8.42 -1.42 -3.17
N GLY A 268 -8.54 -2.09 -4.32
CA GLY A 268 -9.31 -3.32 -4.46
C GLY A 268 -10.78 -3.17 -4.05
N GLY A 269 -11.40 -2.01 -4.33
CA GLY A 269 -12.80 -1.72 -3.99
C GLY A 269 -13.04 -1.37 -2.52
N ARG A 270 -11.99 -1.22 -1.71
CA ARG A 270 -12.07 -0.82 -0.30
C ARG A 270 -11.39 0.52 -0.08
N VAL A 271 -12.01 1.38 0.72
CA VAL A 271 -11.39 2.63 1.12
C VAL A 271 -10.25 2.36 2.09
N ILE A 272 -9.13 3.04 1.89
CA ILE A 272 -7.93 2.94 2.74
C ILE A 272 -7.56 4.31 3.30
N ASN A 273 -6.74 4.32 4.36
CA ASN A 273 -6.31 5.58 4.98
C ASN A 273 -5.35 6.34 4.06
N PRO A 274 -5.76 7.51 3.51
CA PRO A 274 -4.92 8.26 2.58
C PRO A 274 -3.60 8.75 3.18
N LYS A 275 -3.53 8.94 4.50
CA LYS A 275 -2.33 9.45 5.19
C LYS A 275 -1.08 8.61 4.90
N GLN A 276 -1.23 7.28 4.80
CA GLN A 276 -0.12 6.36 4.49
C GLN A 276 0.48 6.58 3.10
N HIS A 277 -0.30 7.15 2.18
CA HIS A 277 0.11 7.46 0.80
C HIS A 277 0.63 8.90 0.64
N MET A 278 0.40 9.75 1.64
CA MET A 278 0.83 11.16 1.61
C MET A 278 2.22 11.36 2.22
N GLU A 279 2.57 10.62 3.27
CA GLU A 279 3.84 10.75 4.01
C GLU A 279 5.03 10.07 3.31
N GLY A 280 4.80 9.23 2.30
CA GLY A 280 5.86 8.47 1.58
C GLY A 280 6.57 9.22 0.45
N SER A 281 6.36 10.52 0.26
CA SER A 281 6.95 11.28 -0.85
C SER A 281 8.31 11.94 -0.56
N HIS A 282 8.91 11.69 0.60
CA HIS A 282 10.32 11.97 0.86
C HIS A 282 11.13 10.68 0.63
N VAL A 283 11.44 10.42 -0.64
CA VAL A 283 12.64 9.65 -0.99
C VAL A 283 13.73 10.70 -1.19
N PRO A 284 14.88 10.60 -0.47
CA PRO A 284 15.98 11.52 -0.58
C PRO A 284 16.60 11.54 -1.96
#